data_780e6db0a41cb4a7529f88e028665589
#
_entry.id   780e6db0a41cb4a7529f88e028665589
#
_cell.length_a   1.000
_cell.length_b   1.000
_cell.length_c   1.000
_cell.angle_alpha   90.00
_cell.angle_beta   90.00
_cell.angle_gamma   90.00
#
_symmetry.space_group_name_H-M   'P 1'
#
loop_
_entity.id
_entity.type
_entity.pdbx_description
1 polymer ?
#
loop_
_entity_poly.entity_id
_entity_poly.type
_entity_poly.pdbx_seq_one_letter_code
_entity_poly.pdbx_strand_id
1 'polypeptide(L)'
;MSLIVAENLSKSYGKVVAVDSLNLSLDEDSVTGLIGPNGAGKTTTIKMILGLLKPDRGWVKVFGQDPWDNTAIRSMIGVVYENAFFPSHQKTLEYLKRVCRVFGVSESRANQVLELVSLQEASDRKINALSAGMLQKFAIAHALIHKPKLVVADEMTSNLDPQARSELLDLVLQLHMDEKVTFLLSSHILPELSRVCDSVAIINRGKVWAFGKLSELYEKYAIGIIRVSTHNPEALATEIRKLSYIEELKTDIRGISVRAVEGKEEKLYEDVPKLAKKLKTKILGIETGSASLEELYRLAVGSKEGDK
;
A
#
# COMPACT_ATOMS: atom_id res chain seq x y z
N MET A 1 -2.98 19.65 1.74
CA MET A 1 -3.02 19.93 3.19
C MET A 1 -2.97 18.60 3.91
N SER A 2 -2.09 18.45 4.93
CA SER A 2 -1.91 17.11 5.54
C SER A 2 -3.13 16.74 6.38
N LEU A 3 -3.77 15.64 6.00
CA LEU A 3 -4.98 15.11 6.64
C LEU A 3 -4.63 14.30 7.90
N ILE A 4 -3.52 13.56 7.86
CA ILE A 4 -2.95 12.84 9.00
C ILE A 4 -1.52 13.35 9.19
N VAL A 5 -1.14 13.62 10.44
CA VAL A 5 0.24 13.92 10.83
C VAL A 5 0.55 13.15 12.10
N ALA A 6 1.61 12.36 12.09
CA ALA A 6 2.13 11.64 13.25
C ALA A 6 3.60 11.96 13.45
N GLU A 7 3.99 12.30 14.68
CA GLU A 7 5.38 12.62 15.02
C GLU A 7 5.85 11.81 16.23
N ASN A 8 6.99 11.16 16.04
CA ASN A 8 7.67 10.34 17.06
C ASN A 8 6.73 9.31 17.72
N LEU A 9 5.76 8.82 16.97
CA LEU A 9 4.69 7.96 17.45
C LEU A 9 5.27 6.62 17.87
N SER A 10 5.05 6.24 19.14
CA SER A 10 5.60 5.00 19.70
C SER A 10 4.56 4.25 20.51
N LYS A 11 4.60 2.91 20.41
CA LYS A 11 3.74 2.01 21.18
C LYS A 11 4.43 0.70 21.49
N SER A 12 4.33 0.28 22.75
CA SER A 12 4.86 -0.99 23.22
C SER A 12 3.80 -1.84 23.89
N TYR A 13 3.94 -3.16 23.80
CA TYR A 13 3.15 -4.15 24.49
C TYR A 13 4.09 -5.01 25.36
N GLY A 14 4.16 -4.66 26.61
CA GLY A 14 5.14 -5.27 27.52
C GLY A 14 6.58 -4.99 27.02
N LYS A 15 7.30 -6.05 26.67
CA LYS A 15 8.69 -5.94 26.14
C LYS A 15 8.77 -5.75 24.63
N VAL A 16 7.65 -5.87 23.92
CA VAL A 16 7.63 -5.76 22.46
C VAL A 16 7.32 -4.33 22.04
N VAL A 17 8.25 -3.68 21.36
CA VAL A 17 8.06 -2.36 20.74
C VAL A 17 7.39 -2.59 19.39
N ALA A 18 6.10 -2.27 19.30
CA ALA A 18 5.30 -2.47 18.09
C ALA A 18 5.46 -1.30 17.10
N VAL A 19 5.62 -0.08 17.61
CA VAL A 19 5.90 1.14 16.83
C VAL A 19 6.95 1.95 17.58
N ASP A 20 7.99 2.39 16.88
CA ASP A 20 9.13 3.10 17.45
C ASP A 20 9.43 4.38 16.66
N SER A 21 9.10 5.52 17.28
CA SER A 21 9.40 6.87 16.77
C SER A 21 8.95 7.09 15.32
N LEU A 22 7.75 6.59 14.99
CA LEU A 22 7.20 6.66 13.64
C LEU A 22 6.80 8.09 13.31
N ASN A 23 7.23 8.58 12.13
CA ASN A 23 6.80 9.83 11.53
C ASN A 23 6.06 9.53 10.23
N LEU A 24 4.85 10.09 10.06
CA LEU A 24 4.00 9.88 8.90
C LEU A 24 3.19 11.14 8.64
N SER A 25 3.07 11.51 7.38
CA SER A 25 2.16 12.55 6.92
C SER A 25 1.36 12.04 5.72
N LEU A 26 0.05 12.20 5.75
CA LEU A 26 -0.83 11.82 4.65
C LEU A 26 -1.63 13.03 4.21
N ASP A 27 -1.58 13.33 2.93
CA ASP A 27 -2.29 14.46 2.37
C ASP A 27 -3.74 14.11 1.98
N GLU A 28 -4.58 15.13 1.95
CA GLU A 28 -5.94 15.02 1.42
C GLU A 28 -5.89 14.72 -0.08
N ASP A 29 -6.91 14.04 -0.61
CA ASP A 29 -7.01 13.63 -2.01
C ASP A 29 -5.82 12.78 -2.47
N SER A 30 -5.49 11.75 -1.68
CA SER A 30 -4.42 10.80 -1.96
C SER A 30 -4.80 9.35 -1.61
N VAL A 31 -4.13 8.39 -2.24
CA VAL A 31 -4.17 6.98 -1.85
C VAL A 31 -2.79 6.61 -1.32
N THR A 32 -2.67 6.45 -0.01
CA THR A 32 -1.40 6.15 0.67
C THR A 32 -1.35 4.69 1.12
N GLY A 33 -0.28 3.99 0.74
CA GLY A 33 0.00 2.62 1.16
C GLY A 33 0.86 2.54 2.43
N LEU A 34 0.41 1.78 3.42
CA LEU A 34 1.18 1.43 4.61
C LEU A 34 1.73 0.01 4.44
N ILE A 35 2.99 -0.11 4.07
CA ILE A 35 3.61 -1.33 3.55
C ILE A 35 4.54 -1.95 4.59
N GLY A 36 4.46 -3.26 4.76
CA GLY A 36 5.39 -3.98 5.63
C GLY A 36 4.94 -5.41 5.91
N PRO A 37 5.86 -6.26 6.41
CA PRO A 37 5.53 -7.63 6.75
C PRO A 37 4.55 -7.72 7.93
N ASN A 38 4.06 -8.92 8.20
CA ASN A 38 3.25 -9.17 9.39
C ASN A 38 4.09 -8.86 10.64
N GLY A 39 3.49 -8.17 11.61
CA GLY A 39 4.19 -7.71 12.82
C GLY A 39 5.04 -6.44 12.63
N ALA A 40 5.05 -5.80 11.47
CA ALA A 40 5.80 -4.55 11.24
C ALA A 40 5.27 -3.34 12.03
N GLY A 41 4.04 -3.41 12.58
CA GLY A 41 3.41 -2.32 13.32
C GLY A 41 2.28 -1.62 12.58
N LYS A 42 1.88 -2.08 11.38
CA LYS A 42 0.82 -1.47 10.54
C LYS A 42 -0.50 -1.30 11.30
N THR A 43 -1.11 -2.40 11.76
CA THR A 43 -2.36 -2.38 12.52
C THR A 43 -2.28 -1.56 13.80
N THR A 44 -1.13 -1.57 14.50
CA THR A 44 -0.92 -0.74 15.69
C THR A 44 -0.91 0.75 15.33
N THR A 45 -0.25 1.13 14.25
CA THR A 45 -0.25 2.51 13.72
C THR A 45 -1.67 2.93 13.32
N ILE A 46 -2.40 2.08 12.57
CA ILE A 46 -3.79 2.33 12.19
C ILE A 46 -4.68 2.54 13.42
N LYS A 47 -4.57 1.70 14.45
CA LYS A 47 -5.36 1.86 15.68
C LYS A 47 -5.07 3.17 16.41
N MET A 48 -3.84 3.68 16.37
CA MET A 48 -3.50 4.99 16.93
C MET A 48 -4.09 6.12 16.08
N ILE A 49 -4.03 6.04 14.75
CA ILE A 49 -4.64 7.00 13.82
C ILE A 49 -6.17 7.06 14.03
N LEU A 50 -6.81 5.91 14.24
CA LEU A 50 -8.25 5.82 14.49
C LEU A 50 -8.66 6.28 15.90
N GLY A 51 -7.71 6.62 16.78
CA GLY A 51 -7.99 6.94 18.18
C GLY A 51 -8.55 5.75 18.98
N LEU A 52 -8.25 4.51 18.56
CA LEU A 52 -8.61 3.28 19.25
C LEU A 52 -7.52 2.81 20.21
N LEU A 53 -6.33 3.38 20.07
CA LEU A 53 -5.16 3.06 20.88
C LEU A 53 -4.38 4.34 21.16
N LYS A 54 -4.10 4.61 22.44
CA LYS A 54 -3.29 5.76 22.83
C LYS A 54 -1.81 5.44 22.65
N PRO A 55 -1.01 6.32 22.02
CA PRO A 55 0.42 6.18 21.93
C PRO A 55 1.07 6.30 23.32
N ASP A 56 2.22 5.65 23.50
CA ASP A 56 3.03 5.77 24.72
C ASP A 56 3.93 7.02 24.65
N ARG A 57 4.34 7.39 23.40
CA ARG A 57 5.13 8.60 23.12
C ARG A 57 4.73 9.18 21.77
N GLY A 58 5.05 10.45 21.57
CA GLY A 58 4.69 11.17 20.35
C GLY A 58 3.21 11.49 20.30
N TRP A 59 2.75 11.88 19.13
CA TRP A 59 1.36 12.25 18.90
C TRP A 59 0.92 11.96 17.46
N VAL A 60 -0.38 11.87 17.26
CA VAL A 60 -1.01 11.83 15.94
C VAL A 60 -2.16 12.82 15.90
N LYS A 61 -2.30 13.53 14.79
CA LYS A 61 -3.45 14.38 14.49
C LYS A 61 -4.11 13.90 13.21
N VAL A 62 -5.43 13.87 13.22
CA VAL A 62 -6.26 13.58 12.05
C VAL A 62 -7.20 14.77 11.87
N PHE A 63 -7.28 15.32 10.67
CA PHE A 63 -7.97 16.59 10.42
C PHE A 63 -7.52 17.73 11.37
N GLY A 64 -6.23 17.73 11.72
CA GLY A 64 -5.62 18.71 12.61
C GLY A 64 -5.90 18.54 14.12
N GLN A 65 -6.63 17.49 14.52
CA GLN A 65 -7.05 17.25 15.91
C GLN A 65 -6.57 15.86 16.40
N ASP A 66 -6.46 15.69 17.72
CA ASP A 66 -6.17 14.40 18.34
C ASP A 66 -7.39 13.47 18.18
N PRO A 67 -7.24 12.30 17.55
CA PRO A 67 -8.34 11.34 17.38
C PRO A 67 -8.68 10.57 18.67
N TRP A 68 -7.80 10.60 19.69
CA TRP A 68 -8.06 9.93 20.96
C TRP A 68 -9.24 10.59 21.68
N ASP A 69 -10.21 9.75 22.06
CA ASP A 69 -11.45 10.16 22.71
C ASP A 69 -12.25 11.26 21.96
N ASN A 70 -12.06 11.35 20.65
CA ASN A 70 -12.72 12.33 19.79
C ASN A 70 -13.70 11.66 18.81
N THR A 71 -14.96 11.58 19.21
CA THR A 71 -16.02 10.96 18.40
C THR A 71 -16.30 11.70 17.11
N ALA A 72 -16.16 13.04 17.11
CA ALA A 72 -16.40 13.85 15.91
C ALA A 72 -15.39 13.52 14.80
N ILE A 73 -14.12 13.33 15.15
CA ILE A 73 -13.09 12.91 14.19
C ILE A 73 -13.39 11.49 13.67
N ARG A 74 -13.72 10.56 14.57
CA ARG A 74 -14.01 9.16 14.17
C ARG A 74 -15.24 9.06 13.27
N SER A 75 -16.22 9.94 13.42
CA SER A 75 -17.38 9.99 12.52
C SER A 75 -17.07 10.51 11.12
N MET A 76 -15.86 11.03 10.87
CA MET A 76 -15.38 11.46 9.56
C MET A 76 -14.53 10.40 8.86
N ILE A 77 -14.28 9.25 9.51
CA ILE A 77 -13.41 8.19 9.02
C ILE A 77 -14.23 6.93 8.76
N GLY A 78 -14.16 6.42 7.54
CA GLY A 78 -14.62 5.08 7.20
C GLY A 78 -13.53 4.05 7.50
N VAL A 79 -13.92 2.87 7.97
CA VAL A 79 -12.96 1.82 8.31
C VAL A 79 -13.36 0.50 7.65
N VAL A 80 -12.38 -0.14 7.01
CA VAL A 80 -12.50 -1.47 6.43
C VAL A 80 -11.45 -2.37 7.07
N TYR A 81 -11.86 -3.45 7.69
CA TYR A 81 -10.96 -4.41 8.32
C TYR A 81 -10.75 -5.65 7.44
N GLU A 82 -9.61 -6.33 7.61
CA GLU A 82 -9.31 -7.63 7.00
C GLU A 82 -10.45 -8.63 7.17
N ASN A 83 -10.91 -8.80 8.40
CA ASN A 83 -12.01 -9.66 8.76
C ASN A 83 -13.22 -8.80 9.16
N ALA A 84 -13.94 -8.32 8.14
CA ALA A 84 -15.15 -7.55 8.36
C ALA A 84 -16.26 -8.46 8.94
N PHE A 85 -16.69 -8.16 10.14
CA PHE A 85 -17.73 -8.93 10.83
C PHE A 85 -19.08 -8.21 10.81
N PHE A 86 -20.07 -8.84 10.20
CA PHE A 86 -21.44 -8.31 10.08
C PHE A 86 -22.48 -9.32 10.57
N PRO A 87 -23.67 -8.87 10.98
CA PRO A 87 -24.78 -9.75 11.33
C PRO A 87 -25.20 -10.63 10.15
N SER A 88 -24.80 -11.90 10.18
CA SER A 88 -24.83 -12.82 9.04
C SER A 88 -26.21 -13.06 8.44
N HIS A 89 -27.27 -13.02 9.24
CA HIS A 89 -28.64 -13.33 8.82
C HIS A 89 -29.43 -12.11 8.31
N GLN A 90 -28.87 -10.90 8.39
CA GLN A 90 -29.53 -9.69 7.89
C GLN A 90 -29.35 -9.56 6.36
N LYS A 91 -30.34 -8.94 5.70
CA LYS A 91 -30.21 -8.54 4.30
C LYS A 91 -29.28 -7.33 4.20
N THR A 92 -28.48 -7.26 3.13
CA THR A 92 -27.48 -6.20 2.90
C THR A 92 -28.11 -4.81 2.96
N LEU A 93 -29.17 -4.56 2.18
CA LEU A 93 -29.83 -3.26 2.14
C LEU A 93 -30.43 -2.86 3.49
N GLU A 94 -31.11 -3.77 4.15
CA GLU A 94 -31.75 -3.49 5.46
C GLU A 94 -30.71 -3.19 6.54
N TYR A 95 -29.56 -3.86 6.50
CA TYR A 95 -28.45 -3.53 7.39
C TYR A 95 -27.94 -2.12 7.15
N LEU A 96 -27.65 -1.76 5.88
CA LEU A 96 -27.15 -0.43 5.54
C LEU A 96 -28.16 0.69 5.86
N LYS A 97 -29.46 0.47 5.67
CA LYS A 97 -30.49 1.43 6.11
C LYS A 97 -30.45 1.68 7.63
N ARG A 98 -30.21 0.64 8.43
CA ARG A 98 -30.04 0.80 9.89
C ARG A 98 -28.80 1.63 10.21
N VAL A 99 -27.69 1.38 9.50
CA VAL A 99 -26.47 2.18 9.63
C VAL A 99 -26.72 3.65 9.24
N CYS A 100 -27.49 3.89 8.18
CA CYS A 100 -27.91 5.25 7.81
C CYS A 100 -28.61 5.96 8.97
N ARG A 101 -29.56 5.29 9.66
CA ARG A 101 -30.25 5.85 10.81
C ARG A 101 -29.30 6.17 11.97
N VAL A 102 -28.32 5.32 12.24
CA VAL A 102 -27.31 5.54 13.29
C VAL A 102 -26.50 6.81 13.02
N PHE A 103 -26.11 7.03 11.75
CA PHE A 103 -25.36 8.23 11.35
C PHE A 103 -26.24 9.43 11.03
N GLY A 104 -27.58 9.32 11.13
CA GLY A 104 -28.50 10.43 10.82
C GLY A 104 -28.53 10.81 9.34
N VAL A 105 -28.19 9.89 8.42
CA VAL A 105 -28.24 10.11 6.98
C VAL A 105 -29.48 9.45 6.37
N SER A 106 -29.93 9.96 5.20
CA SER A 106 -31.10 9.40 4.51
C SER A 106 -30.90 7.92 4.16
N GLU A 107 -31.94 7.10 4.33
CA GLU A 107 -31.92 5.69 3.94
C GLU A 107 -31.68 5.48 2.44
N SER A 108 -31.95 6.47 1.58
CA SER A 108 -31.59 6.42 0.17
C SER A 108 -30.09 6.25 -0.07
N ARG A 109 -29.26 6.69 0.90
CA ARG A 109 -27.82 6.49 0.85
C ARG A 109 -27.42 5.02 0.82
N ALA A 110 -28.22 4.13 1.43
CA ALA A 110 -27.95 2.70 1.40
C ALA A 110 -27.95 2.13 -0.03
N ASN A 111 -28.91 2.56 -0.86
CA ASN A 111 -28.93 2.16 -2.29
C ASN A 111 -27.73 2.77 -3.04
N GLN A 112 -27.42 4.04 -2.81
CA GLN A 112 -26.29 4.72 -3.47
C GLN A 112 -24.95 4.02 -3.18
N VAL A 113 -24.68 3.65 -1.92
CA VAL A 113 -23.42 2.98 -1.62
C VAL A 113 -23.35 1.55 -2.16
N LEU A 114 -24.48 0.83 -2.26
CA LEU A 114 -24.54 -0.46 -2.95
C LEU A 114 -24.24 -0.29 -4.45
N GLU A 115 -24.71 0.78 -5.06
CA GLU A 115 -24.42 1.13 -6.45
C GLU A 115 -22.93 1.44 -6.63
N LEU A 116 -22.36 2.30 -5.80
CA LEU A 116 -20.94 2.65 -5.82
C LEU A 116 -20.01 1.43 -5.76
N VAL A 117 -20.39 0.38 -5.05
CA VAL A 117 -19.59 -0.85 -4.94
C VAL A 117 -20.07 -1.99 -5.85
N SER A 118 -21.00 -1.72 -6.78
CA SER A 118 -21.57 -2.71 -7.71
C SER A 118 -22.21 -3.93 -7.02
N LEU A 119 -23.01 -3.66 -5.98
CA LEU A 119 -23.73 -4.68 -5.20
C LEU A 119 -25.26 -4.50 -5.22
N GLN A 120 -25.83 -3.76 -6.17
CA GLN A 120 -27.27 -3.52 -6.26
C GLN A 120 -28.09 -4.82 -6.32
N GLU A 121 -27.61 -5.78 -7.13
CA GLU A 121 -28.28 -7.09 -7.30
C GLU A 121 -28.23 -7.96 -6.02
N ALA A 122 -27.34 -7.61 -5.08
CA ALA A 122 -27.23 -8.29 -3.81
C ALA A 122 -28.03 -7.63 -2.67
N SER A 123 -28.82 -6.57 -2.98
CA SER A 123 -29.57 -5.78 -2.00
C SER A 123 -30.47 -6.62 -1.09
N ASP A 124 -31.10 -7.66 -1.63
CA ASP A 124 -31.97 -8.58 -0.91
C ASP A 124 -31.27 -9.84 -0.38
N ARG A 125 -29.98 -10.04 -0.71
CA ARG A 125 -29.22 -11.20 -0.21
C ARG A 125 -28.89 -11.03 1.27
N LYS A 126 -28.87 -12.15 1.98
CA LYS A 126 -28.31 -12.18 3.35
C LYS A 126 -26.80 -11.99 3.30
N ILE A 127 -26.24 -11.33 4.30
CA ILE A 127 -24.79 -11.03 4.36
C ILE A 127 -23.95 -12.32 4.32
N ASN A 128 -24.40 -13.41 4.95
CA ASN A 128 -23.71 -14.70 4.88
C ASN A 128 -23.76 -15.40 3.52
N ALA A 129 -24.56 -14.92 2.58
CA ALA A 129 -24.64 -15.43 1.21
C ALA A 129 -23.73 -14.65 0.22
N LEU A 130 -22.96 -13.68 0.72
CA LEU A 130 -21.98 -12.95 -0.06
C LEU A 130 -20.68 -13.77 -0.17
N SER A 131 -20.04 -13.74 -1.34
CA SER A 131 -18.67 -14.23 -1.48
C SER A 131 -17.70 -13.35 -0.69
N ALA A 132 -16.46 -13.80 -0.47
CA ALA A 132 -15.45 -13.01 0.24
C ALA A 132 -15.22 -11.64 -0.41
N GLY A 133 -15.09 -11.57 -1.75
CA GLY A 133 -14.96 -10.32 -2.49
C GLY A 133 -16.19 -9.42 -2.37
N MET A 134 -17.40 -9.98 -2.45
CA MET A 134 -18.64 -9.22 -2.22
C MET A 134 -18.72 -8.70 -0.79
N LEU A 135 -18.26 -9.47 0.20
CA LEU A 135 -18.27 -9.05 1.60
C LEU A 135 -17.29 -7.88 1.82
N GLN A 136 -16.15 -7.86 1.18
CA GLN A 136 -15.21 -6.72 1.24
C GLN A 136 -15.75 -5.49 0.51
N LYS A 137 -16.38 -5.65 -0.67
CA LYS A 137 -17.12 -4.57 -1.34
C LYS A 137 -18.23 -4.01 -0.42
N PHE A 138 -18.94 -4.89 0.28
CA PHE A 138 -19.96 -4.50 1.25
C PHE A 138 -19.37 -3.75 2.46
N ALA A 139 -18.18 -4.15 2.93
CA ALA A 139 -17.47 -3.43 4.00
C ALA A 139 -17.08 -2.01 3.55
N ILE A 140 -16.68 -1.83 2.29
CA ILE A 140 -16.47 -0.48 1.71
C ILE A 140 -17.78 0.30 1.66
N ALA A 141 -18.89 -0.31 1.18
CA ALA A 141 -20.20 0.35 1.16
C ALA A 141 -20.62 0.82 2.57
N HIS A 142 -20.43 -0.02 3.58
CA HIS A 142 -20.66 0.33 4.98
C HIS A 142 -19.81 1.53 5.43
N ALA A 143 -18.52 1.51 5.10
CA ALA A 143 -17.58 2.58 5.44
C ALA A 143 -17.94 3.92 4.76
N LEU A 144 -18.61 3.90 3.61
CA LEU A 144 -19.00 5.09 2.83
C LEU A 144 -20.36 5.70 3.22
N ILE A 145 -21.14 5.07 4.09
CA ILE A 145 -22.50 5.52 4.45
C ILE A 145 -22.54 6.98 4.87
N HIS A 146 -21.66 7.36 5.78
CA HIS A 146 -21.63 8.69 6.39
C HIS A 146 -20.77 9.71 5.62
N LYS A 147 -20.42 9.39 4.34
CA LYS A 147 -19.61 10.24 3.46
C LYS A 147 -18.28 10.67 4.10
N PRO A 148 -17.43 9.70 4.50
CA PRO A 148 -16.16 10.00 5.15
C PRO A 148 -15.23 10.73 4.20
N LYS A 149 -14.35 11.58 4.74
CA LYS A 149 -13.24 12.19 4.01
C LYS A 149 -12.03 11.27 3.89
N LEU A 150 -11.91 10.31 4.82
CA LEU A 150 -10.83 9.33 4.90
C LEU A 150 -11.42 7.93 5.03
N VAL A 151 -10.95 6.99 4.25
CA VAL A 151 -11.18 5.57 4.47
C VAL A 151 -9.86 4.90 4.83
N VAL A 152 -9.82 4.24 5.97
CA VAL A 152 -8.68 3.44 6.43
C VAL A 152 -9.01 1.98 6.23
N ALA A 153 -8.21 1.28 5.44
CA ALA A 153 -8.40 -0.14 5.16
C ALA A 153 -7.19 -0.96 5.63
N ASP A 154 -7.42 -1.82 6.60
CA ASP A 154 -6.38 -2.69 7.18
C ASP A 154 -6.46 -4.08 6.57
N GLU A 155 -5.45 -4.43 5.71
CA GLU A 155 -5.29 -5.74 5.06
C GLU A 155 -6.56 -6.24 4.31
N MET A 156 -7.30 -5.33 3.67
CA MET A 156 -8.62 -5.65 3.08
C MET A 156 -8.59 -6.68 1.94
N THR A 157 -7.42 -6.96 1.35
CA THR A 157 -7.25 -7.88 0.22
C THR A 157 -6.72 -9.26 0.61
N SER A 158 -6.30 -9.48 1.87
CA SER A 158 -5.54 -10.65 2.31
C SER A 158 -6.22 -11.99 2.04
N ASN A 159 -7.54 -12.06 2.19
CA ASN A 159 -8.33 -13.28 2.12
C ASN A 159 -9.06 -13.45 0.77
N LEU A 160 -8.64 -12.72 -0.26
CA LEU A 160 -9.27 -12.73 -1.58
C LEU A 160 -8.43 -13.48 -2.60
N ASP A 161 -9.09 -14.08 -3.58
CA ASP A 161 -8.43 -14.58 -4.77
C ASP A 161 -7.89 -13.42 -5.64
N PRO A 162 -6.96 -13.67 -6.57
CA PRO A 162 -6.32 -12.63 -7.37
C PRO A 162 -7.29 -11.75 -8.16
N GLN A 163 -8.41 -12.32 -8.66
CA GLN A 163 -9.41 -11.58 -9.42
C GLN A 163 -10.18 -10.64 -8.50
N ALA A 164 -10.71 -11.14 -7.39
CA ALA A 164 -11.45 -10.34 -6.41
C ALA A 164 -10.58 -9.21 -5.83
N ARG A 165 -9.27 -9.45 -5.63
CA ARG A 165 -8.30 -8.42 -5.26
C ARG A 165 -8.22 -7.31 -6.28
N SER A 166 -8.01 -7.66 -7.56
CA SER A 166 -7.92 -6.69 -8.64
C SER A 166 -9.17 -5.82 -8.69
N GLU A 167 -10.36 -6.44 -8.67
CA GLU A 167 -11.64 -5.74 -8.69
C GLU A 167 -11.81 -4.79 -7.49
N LEU A 168 -11.35 -5.20 -6.29
CA LEU A 168 -11.45 -4.36 -5.10
C LEU A 168 -10.51 -3.16 -5.17
N LEU A 169 -9.31 -3.32 -5.71
CA LEU A 169 -8.35 -2.24 -5.92
C LEU A 169 -8.82 -1.26 -7.00
N ASP A 170 -9.43 -1.77 -8.09
CA ASP A 170 -10.03 -0.94 -9.13
C ASP A 170 -11.19 -0.11 -8.57
N LEU A 171 -11.99 -0.69 -7.67
CA LEU A 171 -13.05 0.03 -6.94
C LEU A 171 -12.47 1.15 -6.06
N VAL A 172 -11.36 0.91 -5.35
CA VAL A 172 -10.69 1.96 -4.55
C VAL A 172 -10.25 3.13 -5.43
N LEU A 173 -9.63 2.85 -6.59
CA LEU A 173 -9.24 3.88 -7.54
C LEU A 173 -10.45 4.67 -8.05
N GLN A 174 -11.52 3.98 -8.43
CA GLN A 174 -12.75 4.62 -8.88
C GLN A 174 -13.33 5.55 -7.80
N LEU A 175 -13.46 5.07 -6.56
CA LEU A 175 -13.95 5.87 -5.44
C LEU A 175 -13.05 7.07 -5.13
N HIS A 176 -11.73 6.92 -5.27
CA HIS A 176 -10.81 8.02 -5.13
C HIS A 176 -10.99 9.06 -6.24
N MET A 177 -11.07 8.63 -7.50
CA MET A 177 -11.17 9.52 -8.66
C MET A 177 -12.53 10.24 -8.73
N ASP A 178 -13.63 9.52 -8.50
CA ASP A 178 -14.98 10.02 -8.72
C ASP A 178 -15.56 10.70 -7.46
N GLU A 179 -15.34 10.12 -6.28
CA GLU A 179 -15.92 10.59 -5.01
C GLU A 179 -14.92 11.38 -4.15
N LYS A 180 -13.66 11.54 -4.62
CA LYS A 180 -12.59 12.26 -3.91
C LYS A 180 -12.31 11.74 -2.49
N VAL A 181 -12.50 10.45 -2.28
CA VAL A 181 -12.20 9.81 -0.99
C VAL A 181 -10.69 9.64 -0.85
N THR A 182 -10.14 10.10 0.26
CA THR A 182 -8.75 9.81 0.63
C THR A 182 -8.65 8.43 1.24
N PHE A 183 -7.64 7.65 0.85
CA PHE A 183 -7.44 6.30 1.35
C PHE A 183 -6.10 6.13 2.07
N LEU A 184 -6.12 5.43 3.21
CA LEU A 184 -4.95 4.82 3.84
C LEU A 184 -5.13 3.30 3.79
N LEU A 185 -4.32 2.63 2.98
CA LEU A 185 -4.40 1.19 2.75
C LEU A 185 -3.22 0.48 3.41
N SER A 186 -3.42 -0.51 4.25
CA SER A 186 -2.34 -1.39 4.67
C SER A 186 -2.33 -2.68 3.87
N SER A 187 -1.14 -3.14 3.50
CA SER A 187 -0.94 -4.46 2.89
C SER A 187 0.51 -4.93 3.07
N HIS A 188 0.70 -6.23 3.00
CA HIS A 188 2.01 -6.85 2.86
C HIS A 188 2.28 -7.30 1.41
N ILE A 189 1.32 -7.10 0.49
CA ILE A 189 1.39 -7.49 -0.92
C ILE A 189 1.74 -6.25 -1.74
N LEU A 190 3.03 -6.07 -2.01
CA LEU A 190 3.57 -4.87 -2.65
C LEU A 190 3.03 -4.59 -4.07
N PRO A 191 2.91 -5.58 -4.98
CA PRO A 191 2.39 -5.34 -6.33
C PRO A 191 0.99 -4.74 -6.36
N GLU A 192 0.17 -5.04 -5.35
CA GLU A 192 -1.17 -4.49 -5.25
C GLU A 192 -1.16 -2.99 -5.01
N LEU A 193 -0.37 -2.55 -4.03
CA LEU A 193 -0.30 -1.15 -3.65
C LEU A 193 0.37 -0.28 -4.71
N SER A 194 1.32 -0.81 -5.48
CA SER A 194 1.95 -0.08 -6.60
C SER A 194 0.96 0.34 -7.70
N ARG A 195 -0.19 -0.32 -7.80
CA ARG A 195 -1.23 -0.01 -8.79
C ARG A 195 -2.15 1.13 -8.37
N VAL A 196 -2.34 1.31 -7.07
CA VAL A 196 -3.40 2.20 -6.55
C VAL A 196 -2.88 3.35 -5.71
N CYS A 197 -1.67 3.22 -5.13
CA CYS A 197 -1.11 4.25 -4.27
C CYS A 197 -0.28 5.27 -5.07
N ASP A 198 -0.46 6.54 -4.75
CA ASP A 198 0.42 7.62 -5.18
C ASP A 198 1.58 7.84 -4.20
N SER A 199 1.39 7.48 -2.94
CA SER A 199 2.36 7.61 -1.85
C SER A 199 2.44 6.33 -1.02
N VAL A 200 3.60 6.06 -0.42
CA VAL A 200 3.78 4.89 0.44
C VAL A 200 4.61 5.21 1.69
N ALA A 201 4.28 4.51 2.78
CA ALA A 201 5.09 4.41 3.97
C ALA A 201 5.55 2.96 4.14
N ILE A 202 6.84 2.71 4.01
CA ILE A 202 7.45 1.39 4.24
C ILE A 202 7.77 1.26 5.72
N ILE A 203 7.11 0.29 6.38
CA ILE A 203 7.32 0.02 7.80
C ILE A 203 7.95 -1.36 7.97
N ASN A 204 8.97 -1.41 8.81
CA ASN A 204 9.57 -2.66 9.25
C ASN A 204 10.02 -2.53 10.71
N ARG A 205 9.74 -3.56 11.54
CA ARG A 205 10.10 -3.59 12.97
C ARG A 205 9.69 -2.31 13.73
N GLY A 206 8.49 -1.80 13.45
CA GLY A 206 7.92 -0.62 14.09
C GLY A 206 8.45 0.72 13.61
N LYS A 207 9.38 0.77 12.65
CA LYS A 207 9.99 2.01 12.12
C LYS A 207 9.59 2.27 10.68
N VAL A 208 9.45 3.54 10.32
CA VAL A 208 9.34 3.97 8.92
C VAL A 208 10.75 4.00 8.31
N TRP A 209 10.95 3.21 7.27
CA TRP A 209 12.19 3.11 6.54
C TRP A 209 12.26 4.03 5.32
N ALA A 210 11.12 4.19 4.65
CA ALA A 210 10.93 5.15 3.59
C ALA A 210 9.48 5.67 3.62
N PHE A 211 9.30 6.94 3.28
CA PHE A 211 7.99 7.58 3.15
C PHE A 211 8.06 8.66 2.08
N GLY A 212 7.03 8.76 1.26
CA GLY A 212 6.89 9.78 0.23
C GLY A 212 6.09 9.31 -0.98
N LYS A 213 6.01 10.16 -2.00
CA LYS A 213 5.41 9.79 -3.27
C LYS A 213 6.20 8.68 -3.95
N LEU A 214 5.49 7.75 -4.57
CA LEU A 214 6.13 6.63 -5.27
C LEU A 214 7.12 7.10 -6.34
N SER A 215 6.78 8.15 -7.11
CA SER A 215 7.69 8.74 -8.10
C SER A 215 9.02 9.21 -7.48
N GLU A 216 8.96 9.96 -6.38
CA GLU A 216 10.12 10.47 -5.67
C GLU A 216 10.96 9.35 -5.05
N LEU A 217 10.28 8.33 -4.51
CA LEU A 217 10.96 7.17 -3.94
C LEU A 217 11.63 6.32 -5.03
N TYR A 218 10.99 6.16 -6.18
CA TYR A 218 11.60 5.48 -7.32
C TYR A 218 12.83 6.25 -7.82
N GLU A 219 12.76 7.56 -8.00
CA GLU A 219 13.92 8.37 -8.33
C GLU A 219 15.04 8.20 -7.32
N LYS A 220 14.73 8.28 -6.03
CA LYS A 220 15.73 8.19 -4.95
C LYS A 220 16.40 6.82 -4.84
N TYR A 221 15.66 5.73 -5.02
CA TYR A 221 16.15 4.37 -4.77
C TYR A 221 16.43 3.56 -6.04
N ALA A 222 15.94 4.00 -7.20
CA ALA A 222 16.18 3.35 -8.49
C ALA A 222 17.40 3.89 -9.25
N ILE A 223 18.10 4.88 -8.69
CA ILE A 223 19.32 5.44 -9.30
C ILE A 223 20.29 4.28 -9.57
N GLY A 224 20.71 4.16 -10.82
CA GLY A 224 21.72 3.18 -11.24
C GLY A 224 21.21 1.78 -11.55
N ILE A 225 19.90 1.50 -11.49
CA ILE A 225 19.37 0.20 -11.94
C ILE A 225 19.13 0.23 -13.45
N ILE A 226 19.78 -0.69 -14.18
CA ILE A 226 19.56 -0.93 -15.60
C ILE A 226 19.03 -2.34 -15.80
N ARG A 227 17.98 -2.47 -16.60
CA ARG A 227 17.42 -3.76 -16.98
C ARG A 227 17.89 -4.14 -18.38
N VAL A 228 18.48 -5.32 -18.50
CA VAL A 228 18.97 -5.87 -19.76
C VAL A 228 18.16 -7.11 -20.12
N SER A 229 17.37 -7.02 -21.18
CA SER A 229 16.62 -8.15 -21.73
C SER A 229 17.49 -8.87 -22.77
N THR A 230 17.69 -10.19 -22.62
CA THR A 230 18.57 -10.98 -23.49
C THR A 230 18.12 -12.43 -23.58
N HIS A 231 18.54 -13.13 -24.64
CA HIS A 231 18.25 -14.56 -24.81
C HIS A 231 19.06 -15.48 -23.86
N ASN A 232 20.19 -15.02 -23.36
CA ASN A 232 21.03 -15.80 -22.45
C ASN A 232 21.45 -14.95 -21.24
N PRO A 233 20.54 -14.76 -20.29
CA PRO A 233 20.79 -13.90 -19.13
C PRO A 233 21.91 -14.41 -18.23
N GLU A 234 22.02 -15.72 -18.00
CA GLU A 234 23.03 -16.30 -17.12
C GLU A 234 24.47 -16.07 -17.59
N ALA A 235 24.73 -16.32 -18.87
CA ALA A 235 26.05 -16.12 -19.43
C ALA A 235 26.46 -14.64 -19.41
N LEU A 236 25.54 -13.76 -19.76
CA LEU A 236 25.80 -12.31 -19.77
C LEU A 236 25.97 -11.76 -18.34
N ALA A 237 25.16 -12.23 -17.39
CA ALA A 237 25.27 -11.88 -15.97
C ALA A 237 26.64 -12.25 -15.39
N THR A 238 27.17 -13.41 -15.75
CA THR A 238 28.49 -13.88 -15.30
C THR A 238 29.61 -12.94 -15.74
N GLU A 239 29.54 -12.38 -16.95
CA GLU A 239 30.54 -11.43 -17.44
C GLU A 239 30.33 -10.03 -16.84
N ILE A 240 29.07 -9.58 -16.69
CA ILE A 240 28.76 -8.28 -16.06
C ILE A 240 29.25 -8.24 -14.60
N ARG A 241 29.13 -9.34 -13.84
CA ARG A 241 29.64 -9.43 -12.45
C ARG A 241 31.13 -9.19 -12.31
N LYS A 242 31.92 -9.37 -13.37
CA LYS A 242 33.37 -9.12 -13.35
C LYS A 242 33.73 -7.63 -13.45
N LEU A 243 32.77 -6.80 -13.80
CA LEU A 243 32.98 -5.35 -13.87
C LEU A 243 33.07 -4.78 -12.46
N SER A 244 34.14 -4.01 -12.20
CA SER A 244 34.46 -3.50 -10.85
C SER A 244 33.49 -2.45 -10.31
N TYR A 245 32.60 -1.94 -11.15
CA TYR A 245 31.63 -0.91 -10.81
C TYR A 245 30.20 -1.42 -10.64
N ILE A 246 30.02 -2.77 -10.54
CA ILE A 246 28.73 -3.36 -10.28
C ILE A 246 28.54 -3.56 -8.78
N GLU A 247 27.50 -2.99 -8.22
CA GLU A 247 27.10 -3.19 -6.82
C GLU A 247 26.19 -4.37 -6.65
N GLU A 248 25.20 -4.51 -7.53
CA GLU A 248 24.22 -5.58 -7.44
C GLU A 248 23.83 -6.08 -8.83
N LEU A 249 23.65 -7.39 -8.96
CA LEU A 249 23.17 -8.02 -10.18
C LEU A 249 22.23 -9.17 -9.85
N LYS A 250 21.07 -9.18 -10.48
CA LYS A 250 20.06 -10.22 -10.40
C LYS A 250 19.68 -10.69 -11.80
N THR A 251 19.42 -11.99 -11.89
CA THR A 251 18.85 -12.62 -13.09
C THR A 251 17.45 -13.12 -12.80
N ASP A 252 16.54 -12.92 -13.73
CA ASP A 252 15.21 -13.51 -13.75
C ASP A 252 14.86 -13.99 -15.16
N ILE A 253 13.69 -14.60 -15.33
CA ILE A 253 13.20 -15.11 -16.62
C ILE A 253 13.03 -14.00 -17.68
N ARG A 254 13.03 -12.73 -17.29
CA ARG A 254 12.86 -11.57 -18.18
C ARG A 254 14.18 -10.91 -18.54
N GLY A 255 15.30 -11.28 -17.87
CA GLY A 255 16.61 -10.71 -18.15
C GLY A 255 17.47 -10.50 -16.90
N ILE A 256 18.27 -9.43 -16.93
CA ILE A 256 19.25 -9.10 -15.90
C ILE A 256 18.92 -7.70 -15.37
N SER A 257 18.79 -7.56 -14.06
CA SER A 257 18.75 -6.26 -13.39
C SER A 257 20.14 -5.99 -12.80
N VAL A 258 20.74 -4.87 -13.17
CA VAL A 258 22.10 -4.49 -12.79
C VAL A 258 22.04 -3.14 -12.11
N ARG A 259 22.69 -3.01 -10.96
CA ARG A 259 22.97 -1.74 -10.30
C ARG A 259 24.45 -1.44 -10.41
N ALA A 260 24.79 -0.28 -10.92
CA ALA A 260 26.15 0.25 -10.93
C ALA A 260 26.39 1.16 -9.72
N VAL A 261 27.66 1.35 -9.37
CA VAL A 261 28.11 2.42 -8.47
C VAL A 261 27.65 3.76 -9.03
N GLU A 262 27.18 4.65 -8.18
CA GLU A 262 26.68 5.98 -8.52
C GLU A 262 27.64 6.74 -9.47
N GLY A 263 27.10 7.27 -10.57
CA GLY A 263 27.85 7.95 -11.61
C GLY A 263 28.59 7.02 -12.59
N LYS A 264 28.37 5.71 -12.54
CA LYS A 264 28.94 4.73 -13.50
C LYS A 264 27.87 4.07 -14.38
N GLU A 265 26.63 4.52 -14.31
CA GLU A 265 25.48 3.93 -15.01
C GLU A 265 25.66 3.97 -16.52
N GLU A 266 26.19 5.07 -17.05
CA GLU A 266 26.42 5.23 -18.49
C GLU A 266 27.39 4.17 -19.05
N LYS A 267 28.37 3.71 -18.25
CA LYS A 267 29.29 2.65 -18.67
C LYS A 267 28.60 1.33 -18.95
N LEU A 268 27.48 1.04 -18.29
CA LEU A 268 26.69 -0.18 -18.55
C LEU A 268 26.11 -0.17 -19.98
N TYR A 269 25.65 0.98 -20.47
CA TYR A 269 25.15 1.10 -21.84
C TYR A 269 26.22 0.88 -22.88
N GLU A 270 27.51 1.10 -22.55
CA GLU A 270 28.64 0.79 -23.43
C GLU A 270 29.15 -0.63 -23.29
N ASP A 271 29.31 -1.12 -22.04
CA ASP A 271 29.99 -2.39 -21.78
C ASP A 271 29.08 -3.61 -21.99
N VAL A 272 27.79 -3.50 -21.64
CA VAL A 272 26.83 -4.61 -21.83
C VAL A 272 26.72 -5.04 -23.30
N PRO A 273 26.58 -4.13 -24.28
CA PRO A 273 26.59 -4.52 -25.70
C PRO A 273 27.91 -5.19 -26.16
N LYS A 274 29.07 -4.70 -25.65
CA LYS A 274 30.39 -5.29 -25.98
C LYS A 274 30.49 -6.71 -25.44
N LEU A 275 30.05 -6.95 -24.20
CA LEU A 275 30.02 -8.28 -23.58
C LEU A 275 29.06 -9.22 -24.29
N ALA A 276 27.86 -8.75 -24.63
CA ALA A 276 26.89 -9.55 -25.37
C ALA A 276 27.41 -9.98 -26.76
N LYS A 277 28.10 -9.07 -27.47
CA LYS A 277 28.77 -9.38 -28.75
C LYS A 277 29.86 -10.44 -28.58
N LYS A 278 30.68 -10.36 -27.52
CA LYS A 278 31.69 -11.36 -27.18
C LYS A 278 31.10 -12.74 -26.93
N LEU A 279 29.96 -12.80 -26.25
CA LEU A 279 29.22 -14.03 -25.93
C LEU A 279 28.32 -14.51 -27.07
N LYS A 280 28.25 -13.80 -28.19
CA LYS A 280 27.35 -14.07 -29.32
C LYS A 280 25.88 -14.18 -28.86
N THR A 281 25.49 -13.44 -27.81
CA THR A 281 24.12 -13.36 -27.35
C THR A 281 23.45 -12.09 -27.84
N LYS A 282 22.14 -12.14 -28.09
CA LYS A 282 21.37 -11.00 -28.60
C LYS A 282 20.77 -10.24 -27.43
N ILE A 283 21.00 -8.92 -27.39
CA ILE A 283 20.27 -8.01 -26.51
C ILE A 283 18.96 -7.65 -27.18
N LEU A 284 17.84 -7.76 -26.44
CA LEU A 284 16.49 -7.42 -26.86
C LEU A 284 16.12 -6.00 -26.45
N GLY A 285 16.70 -5.52 -25.34
CA GLY A 285 16.50 -4.17 -24.82
C GLY A 285 17.46 -3.87 -23.68
N ILE A 286 17.81 -2.60 -23.53
CA ILE A 286 18.47 -2.04 -22.35
C ILE A 286 17.63 -0.85 -21.95
N GLU A 287 17.05 -0.91 -20.76
CA GLU A 287 16.13 0.10 -20.24
C GLU A 287 16.61 0.56 -18.87
N THR A 288 16.39 1.84 -18.56
CA THR A 288 16.52 2.28 -17.17
C THR A 288 15.50 1.49 -16.36
N GLY A 289 15.96 0.70 -15.41
CA GLY A 289 15.07 -0.11 -14.59
C GLY A 289 14.14 0.80 -13.78
N SER A 290 12.84 0.69 -14.01
CA SER A 290 11.90 1.15 -13.01
C SER A 290 12.01 0.18 -11.83
N ALA A 291 12.47 0.64 -10.67
CA ALA A 291 12.42 -0.18 -9.47
C ALA A 291 10.97 -0.63 -9.25
N SER A 292 10.76 -1.93 -9.05
CA SER A 292 9.45 -2.37 -8.56
C SER A 292 9.31 -1.92 -7.09
N LEU A 293 8.07 -1.87 -6.59
CA LEU A 293 7.87 -1.54 -5.18
C LEU A 293 8.54 -2.58 -4.26
N GLU A 294 8.70 -3.84 -4.71
CA GLU A 294 9.48 -4.87 -4.03
C GLU A 294 10.97 -4.55 -3.97
N GLU A 295 11.53 -4.03 -5.06
CA GLU A 295 12.92 -3.60 -5.07
C GLU A 295 13.13 -2.39 -4.18
N LEU A 296 12.23 -1.41 -4.25
CA LEU A 296 12.24 -0.24 -3.38
C LEU A 296 12.14 -0.65 -1.90
N TYR A 297 11.23 -1.59 -1.56
CA TYR A 297 11.13 -2.14 -0.22
C TYR A 297 12.44 -2.77 0.24
N ARG A 298 13.03 -3.63 -0.59
CA ARG A 298 14.28 -4.31 -0.28
C ARG A 298 15.44 -3.33 -0.09
N LEU A 299 15.54 -2.32 -0.94
CA LEU A 299 16.58 -1.30 -0.85
C LEU A 299 16.40 -0.41 0.38
N ALA A 300 15.18 0.02 0.64
CA ALA A 300 14.88 0.83 1.82
C ALA A 300 15.18 0.10 3.12
N VAL A 301 14.90 -1.20 3.20
CA VAL A 301 15.11 -2.03 4.39
C VAL A 301 16.56 -2.54 4.46
N GLY A 302 17.13 -2.99 3.33
CA GLY A 302 18.46 -3.59 3.27
C GLY A 302 19.61 -2.59 3.44
N SER A 303 19.48 -1.38 2.92
CA SER A 303 20.52 -0.34 3.02
C SER A 303 20.83 0.13 4.44
N LYS A 304 19.90 -0.08 5.38
CA LYS A 304 20.05 0.30 6.79
C LYS A 304 20.32 -0.88 7.75
N GLU A 305 20.26 -2.12 7.29
CA GLU A 305 20.69 -3.30 8.08
C GLU A 305 22.21 -3.53 8.00
N GLY A 306 22.90 -2.95 7.00
CA GLY A 306 24.35 -3.01 6.83
C GLY A 306 25.16 -2.03 7.68
N ASP A 307 24.51 -1.06 8.33
CA ASP A 307 25.15 -0.03 9.17
C ASP A 307 25.13 -0.36 10.68
N LYS A 308 25.13 -1.64 11.05
CA LYS A 308 25.25 -2.09 12.45
C LYS A 308 26.44 -3.00 12.65
#